data_30ba77e86a9b41cb76d89223d0ad1dc3
#
_entry.id   30ba77e86a9b41cb76d89223d0ad1dc3
#
_cell.length_a   1.000
_cell.length_b   1.000
_cell.length_c   1.000
_cell.angle_alpha   90.00
_cell.angle_beta   90.00
_cell.angle_gamma   90.00
#
_symmetry.space_group_name_H-M   'P 1'
#
loop_
_entity.id
_entity.type
_entity.pdbx_description
1 polymer ?
#
loop_
_entity_poly.entity_id
_entity_poly.type
_entity_poly.pdbx_seq_one_letter_code
_entity_poly.pdbx_strand_id
1 'polypeptide(L)'
;MPPKCPLLTVDILIFKDGQFVLIKRKNPPFQGMWALPGGFVDIGETVEHAAIREAKEETGLDVELLALLNVYSDPGRDPRGHTVSVVYIAHAAGGVLQGADDAAEAQLFFPAHGVDLAFDHALILEHGVDAGKHLNLVSA
;
A
#
# COMPACT_ATOMS: atom_id res chain seq x y z
N MET A 1 -30.15 -13.17 -2.74
CA MET A 1 -28.81 -12.96 -3.36
C MET A 1 -28.24 -11.63 -2.93
N PRO A 2 -27.04 -11.65 -2.36
CA PRO A 2 -26.38 -10.37 -2.08
C PRO A 2 -26.09 -9.63 -3.38
N PRO A 3 -26.15 -8.29 -3.40
CA PRO A 3 -25.78 -7.53 -4.58
C PRO A 3 -24.30 -7.74 -4.93
N LYS A 4 -24.01 -7.76 -6.22
CA LYS A 4 -22.63 -7.77 -6.69
C LYS A 4 -22.07 -6.35 -6.61
N CYS A 5 -20.93 -6.20 -5.97
CA CYS A 5 -20.27 -4.92 -5.81
C CYS A 5 -18.75 -5.09 -5.90
N PRO A 6 -18.03 -4.02 -6.23
CA PRO A 6 -16.57 -4.06 -6.13
C PRO A 6 -16.11 -4.34 -4.71
N LEU A 7 -14.99 -5.02 -4.57
CA LEU A 7 -14.37 -5.24 -3.27
C LEU A 7 -13.57 -3.99 -2.87
N LEU A 8 -13.63 -3.65 -1.59
CA LEU A 8 -12.93 -2.49 -1.05
C LEU A 8 -11.59 -2.90 -0.47
N THR A 9 -10.54 -2.23 -0.92
CA THR A 9 -9.18 -2.45 -0.42
C THR A 9 -8.56 -1.14 0.04
N VAL A 10 -7.47 -1.24 0.77
CA VAL A 10 -6.58 -0.12 1.10
C VAL A 10 -5.18 -0.47 0.66
N ASP A 11 -4.43 0.55 0.26
CA ASP A 11 -2.99 0.46 0.05
C ASP A 11 -2.35 1.64 0.77
N ILE A 12 -1.15 1.44 1.31
CA ILE A 12 -0.50 2.44 2.13
C ILE A 12 0.90 2.72 1.58
N LEU A 13 1.17 3.98 1.27
CA LEU A 13 2.51 4.43 0.94
C LEU A 13 3.16 4.94 2.22
N ILE A 14 4.02 4.12 2.81
CA ILE A 14 4.66 4.40 4.09
C ILE A 14 6.04 5.00 3.84
N PHE A 15 6.24 6.24 4.26
CA PHE A 15 7.54 6.90 4.17
C PHE A 15 8.31 6.76 5.48
N LYS A 16 9.62 6.59 5.35
CA LYS A 16 10.56 6.51 6.46
C LYS A 16 11.94 6.96 5.98
N ASP A 17 12.48 8.02 6.60
CA ASP A 17 13.84 8.52 6.31
C ASP A 17 14.11 8.77 4.80
N GLY A 18 13.14 9.37 4.11
CA GLY A 18 13.25 9.67 2.69
C GLY A 18 13.06 8.48 1.76
N GLN A 19 12.69 7.34 2.32
CA GLN A 19 12.42 6.09 1.60
C GLN A 19 10.96 5.70 1.76
N PHE A 20 10.52 4.73 1.00
CA PHE A 20 9.18 4.15 1.15
C PHE A 20 9.27 2.63 1.27
N VAL A 21 8.22 2.05 1.86
CA VAL A 21 8.16 0.61 2.12
C VAL A 21 7.43 -0.11 1.00
N LEU A 22 8.04 -1.17 0.48
CA LEU A 22 7.37 -2.13 -0.39
C LEU A 22 7.43 -3.51 0.24
N ILE A 23 6.44 -4.33 -0.07
CA ILE A 23 6.41 -5.73 0.31
C ILE A 23 6.55 -6.62 -0.93
N LYS A 24 7.13 -7.80 -0.74
CA LYS A 24 7.20 -8.80 -1.79
C LYS A 24 6.04 -9.76 -1.63
N ARG A 25 5.24 -9.91 -2.68
CA ARG A 25 4.04 -10.76 -2.62
C ARG A 25 4.41 -12.23 -2.48
N LYS A 26 3.79 -12.89 -1.52
CA LYS A 26 3.98 -14.30 -1.22
C LYS A 26 3.10 -15.21 -2.08
N ASN A 27 1.92 -14.71 -2.48
CA ASN A 27 0.88 -15.48 -3.15
C ASN A 27 0.49 -14.88 -4.51
N PRO A 28 -0.09 -15.69 -5.44
CA PRO A 28 -0.69 -15.15 -6.66
C PRO A 28 -1.90 -14.25 -6.33
N PRO A 29 -2.24 -13.30 -7.21
CA PRO A 29 -1.54 -12.93 -8.45
C PRO A 29 -0.26 -12.14 -8.15
N PHE A 30 0.61 -12.05 -9.16
CA PHE A 30 1.87 -11.33 -9.08
C PHE A 30 2.81 -11.84 -7.98
N GLN A 31 2.82 -13.16 -7.74
CA GLN A 31 3.71 -13.79 -6.75
C GLN A 31 5.16 -13.44 -7.04
N GLY A 32 5.89 -13.01 -6.00
CA GLY A 32 7.29 -12.63 -6.10
C GLY A 32 7.53 -11.20 -6.57
N MET A 33 6.50 -10.47 -6.96
CA MET A 33 6.62 -9.06 -7.32
C MET A 33 6.47 -8.17 -6.09
N TRP A 34 7.08 -7.00 -6.16
CA TRP A 34 6.93 -5.99 -5.12
C TRP A 34 5.61 -5.24 -5.26
N ALA A 35 5.08 -4.79 -4.14
CA ALA A 35 3.80 -4.09 -4.08
C ALA A 35 3.76 -3.15 -2.88
N LEU A 36 2.83 -2.20 -2.90
CA LEU A 36 2.50 -1.44 -1.70
C LEU A 36 1.87 -2.36 -0.68
N PRO A 37 2.15 -2.18 0.63
CA PRO A 37 1.39 -2.87 1.66
C PRO A 37 -0.08 -2.50 1.57
N GLY A 38 -0.96 -3.46 1.81
CA GLY A 38 -2.40 -3.22 1.74
C GLY A 38 -3.18 -4.53 1.75
N GLY A 39 -4.47 -4.42 1.69
CA GLY A 39 -5.36 -5.57 1.69
C GLY A 39 -6.83 -5.18 1.76
N PHE A 40 -7.68 -6.18 1.97
CA PHE A 40 -9.11 -5.98 1.99
C PHE A 40 -9.57 -5.33 3.31
N VAL A 41 -10.55 -4.46 3.19
CA VAL A 41 -11.24 -3.88 4.34
C VAL A 41 -12.25 -4.89 4.84
N ASP A 42 -12.24 -5.16 6.15
CA ASP A 42 -13.20 -6.08 6.76
C ASP A 42 -14.53 -5.36 6.98
N ILE A 43 -15.63 -6.13 6.91
CA ILE A 43 -16.95 -5.59 7.23
C ILE A 43 -16.94 -5.05 8.67
N GLY A 44 -17.40 -3.81 8.82
CA GLY A 44 -17.42 -3.14 10.13
C GLY A 44 -16.17 -2.35 10.46
N GLU A 45 -15.17 -2.39 9.59
CA GLU A 45 -13.90 -1.69 9.75
C GLU A 45 -13.89 -0.40 8.93
N THR A 46 -13.38 0.70 9.48
CA THR A 46 -13.14 1.91 8.69
C THR A 46 -11.94 1.70 7.78
N VAL A 47 -11.85 2.48 6.69
CA VAL A 47 -10.70 2.38 5.79
C VAL A 47 -9.41 2.84 6.49
N GLU A 48 -9.49 3.81 7.40
CA GLU A 48 -8.33 4.25 8.19
C GLU A 48 -7.83 3.13 9.10
N HIS A 49 -8.73 2.44 9.80
CA HIS A 49 -8.37 1.30 10.65
C HIS A 49 -7.75 0.18 9.83
N ALA A 50 -8.35 -0.13 8.66
CA ALA A 50 -7.83 -1.15 7.76
C ALA A 50 -6.41 -0.82 7.30
N ALA A 51 -6.14 0.45 6.96
CA ALA A 51 -4.83 0.89 6.51
C ALA A 51 -3.77 0.68 7.60
N ILE A 52 -4.07 1.10 8.83
CA ILE A 52 -3.14 0.95 9.96
C ILE A 52 -2.92 -0.52 10.28
N ARG A 53 -3.99 -1.32 10.28
CA ARG A 53 -3.93 -2.76 10.53
C ARG A 53 -3.10 -3.49 9.47
N GLU A 54 -3.37 -3.25 8.19
CA GLU A 54 -2.63 -3.90 7.10
C GLU A 54 -1.16 -3.50 7.10
N ALA A 55 -0.85 -2.24 7.38
CA ALA A 55 0.53 -1.80 7.51
C ALA A 55 1.26 -2.59 8.60
N LYS A 56 0.63 -2.76 9.75
CA LYS A 56 1.21 -3.52 10.87
C LYS A 56 1.38 -4.98 10.52
N GLU A 57 0.35 -5.60 9.96
CA GLU A 57 0.37 -7.03 9.62
C GLU A 57 1.45 -7.36 8.58
N GLU A 58 1.60 -6.51 7.56
CA GLU A 58 2.51 -6.81 6.45
C GLU A 58 3.92 -6.28 6.62
N THR A 59 4.12 -5.22 7.40
CA THR A 59 5.43 -4.57 7.52
C THR A 59 6.00 -4.55 8.92
N GLY A 60 5.20 -4.84 9.94
CA GLY A 60 5.61 -4.71 11.34
C GLY A 60 5.63 -3.27 11.85
N LEU A 61 5.33 -2.29 11.01
CA LEU A 61 5.41 -0.88 11.38
C LEU A 61 4.10 -0.36 11.92
N ASP A 62 4.21 0.47 12.96
CA ASP A 62 3.12 1.33 13.42
C ASP A 62 3.19 2.61 12.60
N VAL A 63 2.08 2.96 11.95
CA VAL A 63 2.06 4.10 11.04
C VAL A 63 1.09 5.17 11.52
N GLU A 64 1.39 6.41 11.17
CA GLU A 64 0.49 7.54 11.28
C GLU A 64 0.06 7.94 9.88
N LEU A 65 -1.26 7.98 9.64
CA LEU A 65 -1.80 8.41 8.36
C LEU A 65 -1.69 9.93 8.24
N LEU A 66 -1.08 10.40 7.16
CA LEU A 66 -0.85 11.84 6.94
C LEU A 66 -1.86 12.45 5.98
N ALA A 67 -2.25 11.71 4.95
CA ALA A 67 -3.15 12.22 3.92
C ALA A 67 -3.79 11.08 3.14
N LEU A 68 -4.97 11.33 2.61
CA LEU A 68 -5.57 10.49 1.59
C LEU A 68 -4.92 10.87 0.25
N LEU A 69 -4.25 9.92 -0.40
CA LEU A 69 -3.66 10.18 -1.72
C LEU A 69 -4.76 10.26 -2.79
N ASN A 70 -5.50 9.19 -2.96
CA ASN A 70 -6.60 9.11 -3.92
C ASN A 70 -7.29 7.75 -3.78
N VAL A 71 -8.34 7.56 -4.60
CA VAL A 71 -9.04 6.29 -4.78
C VAL A 71 -8.73 5.79 -6.19
N TYR A 72 -8.34 4.52 -6.28
CA TYR A 72 -8.02 3.86 -7.55
C TYR A 72 -9.05 2.77 -7.81
N SER A 73 -9.83 2.94 -8.86
CA SER A 73 -11.04 2.14 -9.07
C SER A 73 -11.23 1.63 -10.50
N ASP A 74 -10.19 1.62 -11.31
CA ASP A 74 -10.30 1.07 -12.66
C ASP A 74 -10.70 -0.42 -12.57
N PRO A 75 -11.77 -0.83 -13.31
CA PRO A 75 -12.23 -2.23 -13.24
C PRO A 75 -11.17 -3.27 -13.62
N GLY A 76 -10.19 -2.90 -14.42
CA GLY A 76 -9.12 -3.80 -14.88
C GLY A 76 -7.86 -3.79 -14.01
N ARG A 77 -7.83 -3.04 -12.92
CA ARG A 77 -6.63 -2.88 -12.09
C ARG A 77 -6.18 -4.17 -11.38
N ASP A 78 -7.09 -5.10 -11.12
CA ASP A 78 -6.83 -6.35 -10.43
C ASP A 78 -7.39 -7.51 -11.27
N PRO A 79 -6.57 -8.50 -11.66
CA PRO A 79 -7.03 -9.61 -12.49
C PRO A 79 -8.07 -10.51 -11.81
N ARG A 80 -8.18 -10.47 -10.48
CA ARG A 80 -9.15 -11.29 -9.72
C ARG A 80 -10.57 -10.75 -9.82
N GLY A 81 -10.74 -9.46 -10.14
CA GLY A 81 -12.04 -8.81 -10.21
C GLY A 81 -11.93 -7.32 -9.91
N HIS A 82 -13.08 -6.64 -9.88
CA HIS A 82 -13.12 -5.19 -9.65
C HIS A 82 -12.85 -4.87 -8.18
N THR A 83 -11.72 -4.23 -7.91
CA THR A 83 -11.38 -3.71 -6.59
C THR A 83 -11.33 -2.18 -6.62
N VAL A 84 -11.70 -1.57 -5.50
CA VAL A 84 -11.59 -0.13 -5.27
C VAL A 84 -10.61 0.05 -4.13
N SER A 85 -9.46 0.66 -4.40
CA SER A 85 -8.45 0.89 -3.38
C SER A 85 -8.44 2.33 -2.91
N VAL A 86 -8.58 2.51 -1.60
CA VAL A 86 -8.39 3.78 -0.92
C VAL A 86 -6.93 3.83 -0.48
N VAL A 87 -6.16 4.80 -0.99
CA VAL A 87 -4.72 4.85 -0.77
C VAL A 87 -4.35 5.99 0.16
N TYR A 88 -3.63 5.66 1.23
CA TYR A 88 -3.15 6.62 2.20
C TYR A 88 -1.64 6.83 2.10
N ILE A 89 -1.23 8.07 2.35
CA ILE A 89 0.16 8.41 2.65
C ILE A 89 0.32 8.38 4.15
N ALA A 90 1.36 7.70 4.62
CA ALA A 90 1.65 7.54 6.03
C ALA A 90 3.14 7.66 6.29
N HIS A 91 3.50 7.86 7.56
CA HIS A 91 4.89 7.71 7.97
C HIS A 91 5.01 6.67 9.08
N ALA A 92 6.19 6.06 9.16
CA ALA A 92 6.47 5.08 10.20
C ALA A 92 6.70 5.80 11.53
N ALA A 93 5.84 5.52 12.51
CA ALA A 93 5.91 6.11 13.85
C ALA A 93 6.57 5.17 14.86
N GLY A 94 6.67 3.88 14.56
CA GLY A 94 7.27 2.90 15.47
C GLY A 94 7.25 1.52 14.84
N GLY A 95 7.58 0.50 15.65
CA GLY A 95 7.61 -0.88 15.20
C GLY A 95 8.94 -1.27 14.55
N VAL A 96 9.01 -2.52 14.12
CA VAL A 96 10.20 -3.10 13.47
C VAL A 96 9.82 -3.58 12.09
N LEU A 97 10.52 -3.10 11.07
CA LEU A 97 10.26 -3.47 9.68
C LEU A 97 10.59 -4.95 9.45
N GLN A 98 9.58 -5.73 9.10
CA GLN A 98 9.73 -7.14 8.76
C GLN A 98 8.50 -7.63 7.99
N GLY A 99 8.70 -8.54 7.03
CA GLY A 99 7.58 -9.18 6.34
C GLY A 99 6.83 -10.12 7.27
N ALA A 100 5.51 -10.19 7.09
CA ALA A 100 4.62 -11.06 7.84
C ALA A 100 3.35 -11.34 7.03
N ASP A 101 2.58 -12.34 7.43
CA ASP A 101 1.33 -12.75 6.77
C ASP A 101 1.52 -13.00 5.28
N ASP A 102 0.88 -12.21 4.41
CA ASP A 102 0.94 -12.36 2.96
C ASP A 102 2.19 -11.74 2.32
N ALA A 103 3.06 -11.13 3.12
CA ALA A 103 4.30 -10.55 2.65
C ALA A 103 5.48 -11.46 2.95
N ALA A 104 6.20 -11.90 1.91
CA ALA A 104 7.42 -12.67 2.07
C ALA A 104 8.55 -11.80 2.65
N GLU A 105 8.59 -10.53 2.24
CA GLU A 105 9.59 -9.55 2.67
C GLU A 105 8.96 -8.17 2.73
N ALA A 106 9.53 -7.31 3.57
CA ALA A 106 9.24 -5.87 3.57
C ALA A 106 10.58 -5.12 3.59
N GLN A 107 10.75 -4.16 2.69
CA GLN A 107 12.00 -3.42 2.53
C GLN A 107 11.75 -1.95 2.24
N LEU A 108 12.75 -1.12 2.55
CA LEU A 108 12.78 0.30 2.19
C LEU A 108 13.44 0.48 0.83
N PHE A 109 12.86 1.38 0.04
CA PHE A 109 13.36 1.75 -1.28
C PHE A 109 13.46 3.26 -1.40
N PHE A 110 14.48 3.75 -2.11
CA PHE A 110 14.54 5.15 -2.52
C PHE A 110 13.69 5.37 -3.78
N PRO A 111 13.12 6.57 -4.00
CA PRO A 111 12.35 6.85 -5.21
C PRO A 111 13.11 6.60 -6.53
N ALA A 112 14.43 6.67 -6.49
CA ALA A 112 15.26 6.43 -7.68
C ALA A 112 15.39 4.94 -8.04
N HIS A 113 15.02 4.02 -7.16
CA HIS A 113 15.08 2.60 -7.46
C HIS A 113 14.02 2.23 -8.50
N GLY A 114 14.43 1.62 -9.59
CA GLY A 114 13.51 1.05 -10.57
C GLY A 114 13.07 -0.34 -10.10
N VAL A 115 11.78 -0.48 -9.79
CA VAL A 115 11.22 -1.75 -9.30
C VAL A 115 9.92 -2.04 -10.05
N ASP A 116 9.79 -3.26 -10.55
CA ASP A 116 8.55 -3.71 -11.16
C ASP A 116 7.53 -4.00 -10.07
N LEU A 117 6.39 -3.32 -10.14
CA LEU A 117 5.34 -3.42 -9.14
C LEU A 117 4.12 -4.16 -9.67
N ALA A 118 3.46 -4.88 -8.77
CA ALA A 118 2.20 -5.58 -9.01
C ALA A 118 1.05 -4.58 -9.23
N PHE A 119 -0.01 -5.06 -9.87
CA PHE A 119 -1.24 -4.29 -10.10
C PHE A 119 -0.96 -2.96 -10.81
N ASP A 120 -1.62 -1.88 -10.37
CA ASP A 120 -1.39 -0.50 -10.81
C ASP A 120 -0.49 0.27 -9.82
N HIS A 121 0.25 -0.45 -8.97
CA HIS A 121 1.04 0.16 -7.90
C HIS A 121 2.16 1.08 -8.42
N ALA A 122 2.66 0.86 -9.64
CA ALA A 122 3.62 1.78 -10.25
C ALA A 122 3.01 3.18 -10.45
N LEU A 123 1.77 3.26 -10.90
CA LEU A 123 1.04 4.52 -11.05
C LEU A 123 0.79 5.17 -9.69
N ILE A 124 0.34 4.38 -8.73
CA ILE A 124 0.08 4.85 -7.36
C ILE A 124 1.37 5.40 -6.75
N LEU A 125 2.48 4.68 -6.89
CA LEU A 125 3.77 5.11 -6.36
C LEU A 125 4.24 6.42 -7.00
N GLU A 126 4.07 6.58 -8.31
CA GLU A 126 4.40 7.82 -9.00
C GLU A 126 3.64 9.01 -8.40
N HIS A 127 2.31 8.88 -8.26
CA HIS A 127 1.48 9.90 -7.63
C HIS A 127 1.88 10.15 -6.18
N GLY A 128 2.16 9.08 -5.45
CA GLY A 128 2.48 9.13 -4.02
C GLY A 128 3.83 9.76 -3.74
N VAL A 129 4.84 9.48 -4.55
CA VAL A 129 6.16 10.10 -4.40
C VAL A 129 6.08 11.59 -4.70
N ASP A 130 5.32 11.98 -5.72
CA ASP A 130 5.10 13.39 -6.04
C ASP A 130 4.41 14.12 -4.87
N ALA A 131 3.37 13.54 -4.32
CA ALA A 131 2.71 14.08 -3.11
C ALA A 131 3.66 14.10 -1.91
N GLY A 132 4.50 13.09 -1.76
CA GLY A 132 5.49 13.00 -0.68
C GLY A 132 6.51 14.13 -0.74
N LYS A 133 6.90 14.57 -1.93
CA LYS A 133 7.79 15.73 -2.10
C LYS A 133 7.13 16.99 -1.54
N HIS A 134 5.85 17.18 -1.82
CA HIS A 134 5.09 18.33 -1.31
C HIS A 134 4.92 18.30 0.21
N LEU A 135 4.93 17.10 0.81
CA LEU A 135 4.83 16.91 2.26
C LEU A 135 6.20 16.82 2.95
N ASN A 136 7.29 17.02 2.20
CA ASN A 136 8.67 16.93 2.70
C ASN A 136 9.02 15.55 3.28
N LEU A 137 8.44 14.51 2.73
CA LEU A 137 8.70 13.11 3.13
C LEU A 137 9.84 12.49 2.35
N VAL A 138 10.11 13.01 1.14
CA VAL A 138 11.21 12.62 0.27
C VAL A 138 11.82 13.87 -0.34
N SER A 139 13.06 13.76 -0.80
CA SER A 139 13.76 14.87 -1.45
C SER A 139 13.10 15.26 -2.76
N ALA A 140 13.05 16.55 -3.01
CA ALA A 140 12.48 17.09 -4.24
C ALA A 140 13.30 16.69 -5.48
#